data_d226b800f76be5fde750efcc60f4f2ef
#
_entry.id   d226b800f76be5fde750efcc60f4f2ef
#
_cell.length_a   1.000
_cell.length_b   1.000
_cell.length_c   1.000
_cell.angle_alpha   90.00
_cell.angle_beta   90.00
_cell.angle_gamma   90.00
#
_symmetry.space_group_name_H-M   'P 1'
#
loop_
_entity.id
_entity.type
_entity.pdbx_description
1 polymer ?
#
loop_
_entity_poly.entity_id
_entity_poly.type
_entity_poly.pdbx_seq_one_letter_code
_entity_poly.pdbx_strand_id
1 'polypeptide(L)'
;RDVERSRGLGDVYKRQENIVKEYQKMDEKLTGKKSRICYKKLSQNYGIAENTNQALAMAEGDYIAFLDHDDIITPDALYEMALAAKCAKKTGKEANMFYSDEDKVNENRTAFFEPHFKPDFNQDLLNSNNYITHFLMVSRELLDQVGGINKEYDGAQDYDFILRCTELADNVIHIPKVLYHWRVHERSTAAGAGSKDYAIDAGKCAIESHLQRMGENGKVVVTPYFGFYRIEYGINTENKAEDYVLFADQSLKPLNADWKQILYADCSRKKIGVVGGKIYDRHHRIYEAAFFEKGDWTGAACGENVFSGLREGLSLIHI
;
A
#
# COMPACT_ATOMS: atom_id res chain seq x y z
N ARG A 1 6.42 18.84 -33.04
CA ARG A 1 6.81 18.08 -31.83
C ARG A 1 5.85 16.93 -31.56
N ASP A 2 4.53 17.09 -31.75
CA ASP A 2 3.53 16.03 -31.48
C ASP A 2 3.52 14.90 -32.51
N VAL A 3 3.89 15.20 -33.76
CA VAL A 3 3.96 14.19 -34.82
C VAL A 3 5.17 13.27 -34.67
N GLU A 4 6.29 13.76 -34.13
CA GLU A 4 7.46 12.90 -33.81
C GLU A 4 7.22 11.99 -32.61
N ARG A 5 6.49 12.47 -31.57
CA ARG A 5 6.04 11.63 -30.46
C ARG A 5 5.09 10.51 -30.91
N SER A 6 4.15 10.81 -31.82
CA SER A 6 3.22 9.80 -32.32
C SER A 6 3.89 8.73 -33.18
N ARG A 7 4.94 9.06 -33.94
CA ARG A 7 5.71 8.07 -34.73
C ARG A 7 6.50 7.14 -33.81
N GLY A 8 7.15 7.66 -32.76
CA GLY A 8 7.86 6.84 -31.78
C GLY A 8 6.94 5.88 -31.01
N LEU A 9 5.75 6.32 -30.62
CA LEU A 9 4.75 5.47 -29.94
C LEU A 9 4.26 4.32 -30.84
N GLY A 10 4.00 4.57 -32.13
CA GLY A 10 3.56 3.52 -33.06
C GLY A 10 4.58 2.38 -33.20
N ASP A 11 5.87 2.66 -33.16
CA ASP A 11 6.92 1.65 -33.24
C ASP A 11 7.09 0.90 -31.90
N VAL A 12 6.89 1.56 -30.78
CA VAL A 12 6.86 0.93 -29.45
C VAL A 12 5.72 -0.08 -29.35
N TYR A 13 4.50 0.27 -29.75
CA TYR A 13 3.37 -0.63 -29.74
C TYR A 13 3.55 -1.85 -30.66
N LYS A 14 4.11 -1.67 -31.84
CA LYS A 14 4.44 -2.80 -32.75
C LYS A 14 5.48 -3.73 -32.13
N ARG A 15 6.47 -3.18 -31.44
CA ARG A 15 7.50 -3.96 -30.75
C ARG A 15 6.92 -4.76 -29.60
N GLN A 16 6.06 -4.16 -28.79
CA GLN A 16 5.36 -4.86 -27.69
C GLN A 16 4.54 -6.05 -28.20
N GLU A 17 3.73 -5.84 -29.23
CA GLU A 17 2.93 -6.93 -29.82
C GLU A 17 3.79 -8.10 -30.32
N ASN A 18 4.93 -7.81 -30.94
CA ASN A 18 5.86 -8.85 -31.43
C ASN A 18 6.48 -9.63 -30.27
N ILE A 19 6.90 -8.94 -29.20
CA ILE A 19 7.44 -9.57 -27.99
C ILE A 19 6.39 -10.51 -27.38
N VAL A 20 5.16 -10.04 -27.21
CA VAL A 20 4.08 -10.89 -26.65
C VAL A 20 3.85 -12.12 -27.51
N LYS A 21 3.79 -11.98 -28.83
CA LYS A 21 3.63 -13.12 -29.75
C LYS A 21 4.78 -14.12 -29.68
N GLU A 22 6.00 -13.63 -29.46
CA GLU A 22 7.16 -14.51 -29.26
C GLU A 22 7.01 -15.33 -27.97
N TYR A 23 6.67 -14.70 -26.85
CA TYR A 23 6.44 -15.38 -25.59
C TYR A 23 5.23 -16.33 -25.62
N GLN A 24 4.17 -15.98 -26.34
CA GLN A 24 3.04 -16.89 -26.56
C GLN A 24 3.50 -18.18 -27.25
N LYS A 25 4.30 -18.07 -28.33
CA LYS A 25 4.84 -19.25 -29.01
C LYS A 25 5.78 -20.08 -28.12
N MET A 26 6.59 -19.41 -27.28
CA MET A 26 7.44 -20.11 -26.30
C MET A 26 6.60 -20.88 -25.28
N ASP A 27 5.55 -20.27 -24.75
CA ASP A 27 4.65 -20.92 -23.79
C ASP A 27 3.91 -22.12 -24.41
N GLU A 28 3.42 -21.98 -25.63
CA GLU A 28 2.80 -23.09 -26.39
C GLU A 28 3.77 -24.25 -26.62
N LYS A 29 5.01 -23.94 -26.96
CA LYS A 29 6.05 -24.96 -27.16
C LYS A 29 6.39 -25.67 -25.83
N LEU A 30 6.44 -24.95 -24.73
CA LEU A 30 6.77 -25.52 -23.42
C LEU A 30 5.63 -26.37 -22.86
N THR A 31 4.38 -25.96 -23.05
CA THR A 31 3.22 -26.59 -22.44
C THR A 31 2.55 -27.65 -23.35
N GLY A 32 2.80 -27.59 -24.65
CA GLY A 32 2.06 -28.37 -25.65
C GLY A 32 0.58 -27.96 -25.75
N LYS A 33 0.18 -26.82 -25.20
CA LYS A 33 -1.19 -26.32 -25.16
C LYS A 33 -1.25 -24.88 -25.70
N LYS A 34 -2.47 -24.36 -25.91
CA LYS A 34 -2.67 -22.94 -26.20
C LYS A 34 -1.99 -22.08 -25.14
N SER A 35 -1.37 -20.99 -25.56
CA SER A 35 -0.68 -20.06 -24.65
C SER A 35 -1.61 -19.55 -23.55
N ARG A 36 -1.07 -19.49 -22.34
CA ARG A 36 -1.70 -18.87 -21.17
C ARG A 36 -1.57 -17.34 -21.19
N ILE A 37 -0.74 -16.80 -22.08
CA ILE A 37 -0.54 -15.36 -22.21
C ILE A 37 -1.67 -14.78 -23.06
N CYS A 38 -2.53 -13.99 -22.45
CA CYS A 38 -3.59 -13.24 -23.12
C CYS A 38 -3.10 -11.82 -23.43
N TYR A 39 -3.35 -11.36 -24.65
CA TYR A 39 -2.97 -10.02 -25.08
C TYR A 39 -4.13 -9.32 -25.78
N LYS A 40 -4.39 -8.09 -25.40
CA LYS A 40 -5.37 -7.22 -26.04
C LYS A 40 -4.71 -5.89 -26.39
N LYS A 41 -4.69 -5.59 -27.68
CA LYS A 41 -4.27 -4.26 -28.16
C LYS A 41 -5.44 -3.31 -28.07
N LEU A 42 -5.28 -2.24 -27.34
CA LEU A 42 -6.28 -1.18 -27.25
C LEU A 42 -6.20 -0.25 -28.46
N SER A 43 -7.32 0.36 -28.84
CA SER A 43 -7.37 1.31 -29.96
C SER A 43 -6.61 2.61 -29.69
N GLN A 44 -6.48 2.99 -28.42
CA GLN A 44 -5.73 4.14 -27.92
C GLN A 44 -5.26 3.91 -26.48
N ASN A 45 -4.44 4.80 -25.95
CA ASN A 45 -4.12 4.82 -24.53
C ASN A 45 -5.23 5.54 -23.76
N TYR A 46 -5.93 4.83 -22.88
CA TYR A 46 -7.02 5.35 -22.05
C TYR A 46 -6.56 5.80 -20.65
N GLY A 47 -5.25 5.75 -20.38
CA GLY A 47 -4.69 5.98 -19.04
C GLY A 47 -4.50 4.71 -18.24
N ILE A 48 -3.80 4.83 -17.09
CA ILE A 48 -3.38 3.67 -16.30
C ILE A 48 -4.58 2.90 -15.74
N ALA A 49 -5.54 3.60 -15.15
CA ALA A 49 -6.72 2.98 -14.55
C ALA A 49 -7.54 2.18 -15.56
N GLU A 50 -7.90 2.79 -16.68
CA GLU A 50 -8.75 2.14 -17.69
C GLU A 50 -7.99 1.02 -18.41
N ASN A 51 -6.71 1.18 -18.73
CA ASN A 51 -5.91 0.11 -19.32
C ASN A 51 -5.82 -1.10 -18.38
N THR A 52 -5.67 -0.88 -17.09
CA THR A 52 -5.70 -1.94 -16.07
C THR A 52 -7.07 -2.61 -16.02
N ASN A 53 -8.16 -1.85 -16.06
CA ASN A 53 -9.53 -2.40 -16.09
C ASN A 53 -9.76 -3.28 -17.31
N GLN A 54 -9.22 -2.90 -18.48
CA GLN A 54 -9.29 -3.73 -19.68
C GLN A 54 -8.52 -5.05 -19.52
N ALA A 55 -7.43 -5.06 -18.77
CA ALA A 55 -6.69 -6.29 -18.44
C ALA A 55 -7.45 -7.14 -17.40
N LEU A 56 -8.02 -6.51 -16.37
CA LEU A 56 -8.86 -7.18 -15.37
C LEU A 56 -10.06 -7.90 -15.99
N ALA A 57 -10.69 -7.29 -16.99
CA ALA A 57 -11.79 -7.91 -17.73
C ALA A 57 -11.40 -9.16 -18.54
N MET A 58 -10.10 -9.37 -18.79
CA MET A 58 -9.58 -10.56 -19.47
C MET A 58 -9.11 -11.65 -18.49
N ALA A 59 -8.95 -11.31 -17.23
CA ALA A 59 -8.45 -12.24 -16.23
C ALA A 59 -9.53 -13.25 -15.85
N GLU A 60 -9.19 -14.55 -15.81
CA GLU A 60 -10.10 -15.68 -15.54
C GLU A 60 -9.73 -16.44 -14.27
N GLY A 61 -8.64 -16.09 -13.61
CA GLY A 61 -8.13 -16.79 -12.42
C GLY A 61 -8.97 -16.53 -11.17
N ASP A 62 -8.91 -17.47 -10.21
CA ASP A 62 -9.52 -17.31 -8.88
C ASP A 62 -8.87 -16.20 -8.06
N TYR A 63 -7.61 -15.90 -8.34
CA TYR A 63 -6.83 -14.82 -7.78
C TYR A 63 -6.21 -13.96 -8.88
N ILE A 64 -6.12 -12.67 -8.62
CA ILE A 64 -5.55 -11.68 -9.50
C ILE A 64 -4.37 -11.01 -8.78
N ALA A 65 -3.19 -11.03 -9.42
CA ALA A 65 -2.01 -10.35 -8.93
C ALA A 65 -1.60 -9.25 -9.92
N PHE A 66 -1.10 -8.14 -9.39
CA PHE A 66 -0.73 -6.97 -10.19
C PHE A 66 0.78 -6.91 -10.34
N LEU A 67 1.23 -6.78 -11.58
CA LEU A 67 2.64 -6.63 -11.92
C LEU A 67 2.80 -5.49 -12.92
N ASP A 68 3.61 -4.51 -12.59
CA ASP A 68 3.94 -3.42 -13.48
C ASP A 68 4.84 -3.92 -14.62
N HIS A 69 4.64 -3.37 -15.80
CA HIS A 69 5.26 -3.88 -17.04
C HIS A 69 6.78 -3.71 -17.10
N ASP A 70 7.35 -2.88 -16.25
CA ASP A 70 8.77 -2.57 -16.13
C ASP A 70 9.44 -3.20 -14.91
N ASP A 71 8.68 -3.86 -14.04
CA ASP A 71 9.15 -4.47 -12.81
C ASP A 71 9.45 -5.98 -12.95
N ILE A 72 9.88 -6.59 -11.86
CA ILE A 72 10.27 -8.00 -11.84
C ILE A 72 9.72 -8.64 -10.56
N ILE A 73 9.28 -9.89 -10.68
CA ILE A 73 8.97 -10.75 -9.53
C ILE A 73 10.01 -11.85 -9.38
N THR A 74 10.18 -12.37 -8.16
CA THR A 74 11.05 -13.52 -7.93
C THR A 74 10.50 -14.78 -8.61
N PRO A 75 11.33 -15.77 -8.95
CA PRO A 75 10.87 -17.01 -9.61
C PRO A 75 9.83 -17.80 -8.80
N ASP A 76 9.83 -17.66 -7.49
CA ASP A 76 8.93 -18.33 -6.54
C ASP A 76 7.73 -17.47 -6.11
N ALA A 77 7.63 -16.22 -6.56
CA ALA A 77 6.58 -15.29 -6.12
C ALA A 77 5.16 -15.86 -6.23
N LEU A 78 4.80 -16.42 -7.37
CA LEU A 78 3.46 -17.01 -7.57
C LEU A 78 3.24 -18.24 -6.70
N TYR A 79 4.29 -19.03 -6.46
CA TYR A 79 4.21 -20.18 -5.56
C TYR A 79 3.94 -19.75 -4.12
N GLU A 80 4.68 -18.77 -3.62
CA GLU A 80 4.52 -18.25 -2.26
C GLU A 80 3.13 -17.63 -2.04
N MET A 81 2.65 -16.85 -3.00
CA MET A 81 1.29 -16.29 -2.98
C MET A 81 0.22 -17.40 -2.95
N ALA A 82 0.34 -18.39 -3.82
CA ALA A 82 -0.59 -19.52 -3.85
C ALA A 82 -0.53 -20.38 -2.58
N LEU A 83 0.68 -20.54 -2.02
CA LEU A 83 0.87 -21.27 -0.77
C LEU A 83 0.19 -20.54 0.39
N ALA A 84 0.34 -19.22 0.49
CA ALA A 84 -0.30 -18.39 1.51
C ALA A 84 -1.84 -18.52 1.42
N ALA A 85 -2.41 -18.40 0.22
CA ALA A 85 -3.85 -18.56 0.00
C ALA A 85 -4.34 -19.96 0.41
N LYS A 86 -3.59 -21.01 0.06
CA LYS A 86 -3.91 -22.39 0.45
C LYS A 86 -3.81 -22.61 1.96
N CYS A 87 -2.82 -22.03 2.62
CA CYS A 87 -2.65 -22.12 4.07
C CYS A 87 -3.77 -21.38 4.81
N ALA A 88 -4.14 -20.19 4.37
CA ALA A 88 -5.26 -19.43 4.92
C ALA A 88 -6.56 -20.24 4.91
N LYS A 89 -6.89 -20.84 3.76
CA LYS A 89 -8.08 -21.69 3.62
C LYS A 89 -8.06 -22.91 4.55
N LYS A 90 -6.88 -23.53 4.76
CA LYS A 90 -6.74 -24.69 5.65
C LYS A 90 -6.90 -24.35 7.13
N THR A 91 -6.52 -23.14 7.54
CA THR A 91 -6.61 -22.71 8.94
C THR A 91 -7.97 -22.12 9.30
N GLY A 92 -8.92 -22.11 8.36
CA GLY A 92 -10.25 -21.52 8.55
C GLY A 92 -10.24 -19.98 8.62
N LYS A 93 -9.09 -19.37 8.33
CA LYS A 93 -8.96 -17.93 8.14
C LYS A 93 -9.07 -17.66 6.65
N GLU A 94 -10.28 -17.65 6.12
CA GLU A 94 -10.48 -17.23 4.75
C GLU A 94 -9.85 -15.84 4.57
N ALA A 95 -8.93 -15.75 3.62
CA ALA A 95 -8.27 -14.50 3.28
C ALA A 95 -8.39 -14.30 1.77
N ASN A 96 -8.70 -13.09 1.41
CA ASN A 96 -8.98 -12.71 0.04
C ASN A 96 -8.08 -11.57 -0.46
N MET A 97 -7.13 -11.11 0.38
CA MET A 97 -6.11 -10.13 0.04
C MET A 97 -4.75 -10.54 0.61
N PHE A 98 -3.70 -10.47 -0.21
CA PHE A 98 -2.33 -10.86 0.13
C PHE A 98 -1.35 -9.83 -0.41
N TYR A 99 -0.28 -9.55 0.34
CA TYR A 99 0.81 -8.71 -0.13
C TYR A 99 2.16 -9.21 0.39
N SER A 100 3.24 -8.87 -0.30
CA SER A 100 4.59 -9.25 0.09
C SER A 100 5.48 -8.04 0.37
N ASP A 101 6.69 -8.31 0.88
CA ASP A 101 7.77 -7.35 0.87
C ASP A 101 8.25 -7.07 -0.54
N GLU A 102 8.94 -5.95 -0.71
CA GLU A 102 9.55 -5.53 -1.97
C GLU A 102 10.93 -4.94 -1.74
N ASP A 103 11.71 -4.81 -2.80
CA ASP A 103 12.92 -4.00 -2.85
C ASP A 103 12.99 -3.23 -4.17
N LYS A 104 14.07 -2.51 -4.38
CA LYS A 104 14.35 -1.85 -5.63
C LYS A 104 15.47 -2.56 -6.38
N VAL A 105 15.40 -2.52 -7.70
CA VAL A 105 16.44 -3.02 -8.57
C VAL A 105 16.83 -1.96 -9.59
N ASN A 106 18.11 -1.84 -9.91
CA ASN A 106 18.58 -0.91 -10.92
C ASN A 106 18.11 -1.31 -12.34
N GLU A 107 18.17 -0.37 -13.29
CA GLU A 107 17.73 -0.56 -14.68
C GLU A 107 18.33 -1.82 -15.33
N ASN A 108 19.61 -2.10 -15.06
CA ASN A 108 20.33 -3.25 -15.60
C ASN A 108 20.09 -4.57 -14.84
N ARG A 109 19.30 -4.56 -13.77
CA ARG A 109 18.97 -5.73 -12.94
C ARG A 109 20.19 -6.41 -12.31
N THR A 110 21.20 -5.63 -11.96
CA THR A 110 22.47 -6.12 -11.39
C THR A 110 22.65 -5.82 -9.91
N ALA A 111 21.87 -4.87 -9.37
CA ALA A 111 21.95 -4.46 -7.97
C ALA A 111 20.54 -4.30 -7.40
N PHE A 112 20.31 -4.96 -6.26
CA PHE A 112 19.10 -4.83 -5.44
C PHE A 112 19.43 -3.95 -4.24
N PHE A 113 18.51 -3.05 -3.87
CA PHE A 113 18.73 -2.06 -2.82
C PHE A 113 17.40 -1.56 -2.22
N GLU A 114 17.48 -0.87 -1.09
CA GLU A 114 16.35 -0.32 -0.37
C GLU A 114 15.20 -1.33 -0.14
N PRO A 115 15.47 -2.45 0.58
CA PRO A 115 14.40 -3.39 0.88
C PRO A 115 13.36 -2.73 1.78
N HIS A 116 12.10 -2.94 1.44
CA HIS A 116 10.93 -2.51 2.19
C HIS A 116 10.30 -3.75 2.85
N PHE A 117 10.71 -4.03 4.08
CA PHE A 117 10.10 -5.04 4.93
C PHE A 117 8.84 -4.45 5.55
N LYS A 118 7.71 -4.98 5.17
CA LYS A 118 6.39 -4.47 5.55
C LYS A 118 5.93 -5.14 6.85
N PRO A 119 5.16 -4.46 7.69
CA PRO A 119 4.51 -5.11 8.83
C PRO A 119 3.33 -5.98 8.37
N ASP A 120 2.81 -6.80 9.27
CA ASP A 120 1.48 -7.35 9.14
C ASP A 120 0.44 -6.24 8.97
N PHE A 121 -0.72 -6.57 8.42
CA PHE A 121 -1.72 -5.58 8.05
C PHE A 121 -2.07 -4.64 9.22
N ASN A 122 -1.93 -3.36 8.96
CA ASN A 122 -2.24 -2.28 9.88
C ASN A 122 -2.97 -1.15 9.12
N GLN A 123 -4.24 -0.97 9.45
CA GLN A 123 -5.10 0.02 8.79
C GLN A 123 -4.62 1.46 9.04
N ASP A 124 -4.17 1.79 10.24
CA ASP A 124 -3.72 3.15 10.53
C ASP A 124 -2.41 3.50 9.80
N LEU A 125 -1.52 2.52 9.64
CA LEU A 125 -0.35 2.70 8.79
C LEU A 125 -0.77 2.86 7.33
N LEU A 126 -1.71 2.06 6.85
CA LEU A 126 -2.24 2.19 5.50
C LEU A 126 -2.89 3.56 5.28
N ASN A 127 -3.64 4.07 6.26
CA ASN A 127 -4.23 5.41 6.19
C ASN A 127 -3.16 6.52 6.16
N SER A 128 -1.94 6.24 6.60
CA SER A 128 -0.84 7.21 6.59
C SER A 128 0.07 7.10 5.37
N ASN A 129 0.15 5.95 4.74
CA ASN A 129 1.02 5.68 3.59
C ASN A 129 0.58 4.42 2.88
N ASN A 130 0.63 4.41 1.55
CA ASN A 130 0.40 3.20 0.76
C ASN A 130 1.60 2.24 0.88
N TYR A 131 1.77 1.60 2.03
CA TYR A 131 2.89 0.69 2.26
C TYR A 131 2.71 -0.69 1.60
N ILE A 132 1.49 -1.06 1.23
CA ILE A 132 1.20 -2.35 0.59
C ILE A 132 1.75 -2.40 -0.84
N THR A 133 1.49 -1.40 -1.64
CA THR A 133 1.91 -1.15 -3.05
C THR A 133 2.09 -2.44 -3.88
N HIS A 134 3.24 -3.12 -3.81
CA HIS A 134 3.62 -4.33 -4.51
C HIS A 134 4.11 -5.41 -3.53
N PHE A 135 4.00 -6.65 -3.75
CA PHE A 135 3.27 -7.40 -4.73
C PHE A 135 1.88 -7.73 -4.18
N LEU A 136 0.84 -7.18 -4.78
CA LEU A 136 -0.55 -7.34 -4.34
C LEU A 136 -1.22 -8.50 -5.09
N MET A 137 -1.96 -9.34 -4.35
CA MET A 137 -2.86 -10.34 -4.90
C MET A 137 -4.21 -10.28 -4.17
N VAL A 138 -5.30 -10.29 -4.92
CA VAL A 138 -6.68 -10.32 -4.40
C VAL A 138 -7.46 -11.49 -4.99
N SER A 139 -8.45 -12.00 -4.25
CA SER A 139 -9.35 -13.00 -4.83
C SER A 139 -10.27 -12.38 -5.88
N ARG A 140 -10.74 -13.20 -6.81
CA ARG A 140 -11.74 -12.81 -7.80
C ARG A 140 -12.99 -12.25 -7.12
N GLU A 141 -13.45 -12.92 -6.08
CA GLU A 141 -14.64 -12.54 -5.34
C GLU A 141 -14.50 -11.13 -4.73
N LEU A 142 -13.35 -10.82 -4.11
CA LEU A 142 -13.07 -9.49 -3.58
C LEU A 142 -13.00 -8.45 -4.71
N LEU A 143 -12.34 -8.76 -5.82
CA LEU A 143 -12.27 -7.86 -6.97
C LEU A 143 -13.67 -7.54 -7.53
N ASP A 144 -14.54 -8.55 -7.64
CA ASP A 144 -15.90 -8.38 -8.16
C ASP A 144 -16.77 -7.51 -7.22
N GLN A 145 -16.54 -7.59 -5.90
CA GLN A 145 -17.21 -6.74 -4.90
C GLN A 145 -16.69 -5.29 -4.91
N VAL A 146 -15.38 -5.12 -4.98
CA VAL A 146 -14.71 -3.81 -4.95
C VAL A 146 -14.89 -3.05 -6.27
N GLY A 147 -14.97 -3.79 -7.38
CA GLY A 147 -14.89 -3.24 -8.72
C GLY A 147 -13.45 -2.97 -9.17
N GLY A 148 -13.30 -2.36 -10.33
CA GLY A 148 -11.99 -2.08 -10.93
C GLY A 148 -11.25 -0.89 -10.31
N ILE A 149 -10.20 -0.49 -11.00
CA ILE A 149 -9.40 0.70 -10.67
C ILE A 149 -10.21 1.96 -11.01
N ASN A 150 -10.24 2.93 -10.10
CA ASN A 150 -11.00 4.17 -10.31
C ASN A 150 -10.10 5.27 -10.90
N LYS A 151 -10.49 5.77 -12.08
CA LYS A 151 -9.77 6.82 -12.80
C LYS A 151 -9.75 8.17 -12.08
N GLU A 152 -10.70 8.43 -11.19
CA GLU A 152 -10.76 9.68 -10.44
C GLU A 152 -9.54 9.87 -9.53
N TYR A 153 -8.83 8.76 -9.21
CA TYR A 153 -7.63 8.76 -8.39
C TYR A 153 -6.35 8.53 -9.21
N ASP A 154 -6.34 8.85 -10.50
CA ASP A 154 -5.13 8.74 -11.32
C ASP A 154 -3.94 9.42 -10.61
N GLY A 155 -2.82 8.68 -10.47
CA GLY A 155 -1.65 9.05 -9.67
C GLY A 155 -1.58 8.44 -8.27
N ALA A 156 -2.71 7.95 -7.73
CA ALA A 156 -2.83 7.14 -6.53
C ALA A 156 -3.97 6.12 -6.68
N GLN A 157 -4.22 5.66 -7.90
CA GLN A 157 -5.31 4.74 -8.24
C GLN A 157 -5.14 3.35 -7.59
N ASP A 158 -3.91 2.92 -7.38
CA ASP A 158 -3.53 1.72 -6.64
C ASP A 158 -3.85 1.87 -5.15
N TYR A 159 -3.60 3.05 -4.58
CA TYR A 159 -3.90 3.33 -3.18
C TYR A 159 -5.41 3.32 -2.91
N ASP A 160 -6.22 3.99 -3.76
CA ASP A 160 -7.68 3.91 -3.68
C ASP A 160 -8.18 2.46 -3.78
N PHE A 161 -7.63 1.69 -4.73
CA PHE A 161 -8.00 0.30 -4.91
C PHE A 161 -7.67 -0.55 -3.68
N ILE A 162 -6.47 -0.39 -3.12
CA ILE A 162 -6.04 -1.09 -1.90
C ILE A 162 -6.95 -0.74 -0.72
N LEU A 163 -7.25 0.54 -0.50
CA LEU A 163 -8.16 0.98 0.56
C LEU A 163 -9.54 0.34 0.40
N ARG A 164 -10.14 0.34 -0.80
CA ARG A 164 -11.42 -0.31 -1.07
C ARG A 164 -11.36 -1.83 -0.86
N CYS A 165 -10.25 -2.46 -1.22
CA CYS A 165 -10.05 -3.88 -0.94
C CYS A 165 -10.04 -4.17 0.57
N THR A 166 -9.31 -3.37 1.36
CA THR A 166 -9.22 -3.59 2.82
C THR A 166 -10.53 -3.28 3.55
N GLU A 167 -11.43 -2.48 2.99
CA GLU A 167 -12.77 -2.22 3.52
C GLU A 167 -13.68 -3.47 3.48
N LEU A 168 -13.47 -4.33 2.49
CA LEU A 168 -14.31 -5.50 2.20
C LEU A 168 -13.60 -6.83 2.42
N ALA A 169 -12.28 -6.82 2.63
CA ALA A 169 -11.51 -8.02 2.83
C ALA A 169 -11.86 -8.71 4.17
N ASP A 170 -12.07 -10.02 4.14
CA ASP A 170 -12.24 -10.81 5.36
C ASP A 170 -10.96 -10.86 6.19
N ASN A 171 -9.84 -11.09 5.52
CA ASN A 171 -8.50 -11.04 6.10
C ASN A 171 -7.49 -10.58 5.05
N VAL A 172 -6.50 -9.80 5.50
CA VAL A 172 -5.36 -9.34 4.73
C VAL A 172 -4.11 -10.05 5.27
N ILE A 173 -3.42 -10.79 4.43
CA ILE A 173 -2.25 -11.58 4.82
C ILE A 173 -0.97 -10.99 4.24
N HIS A 174 -0.01 -10.72 5.10
CA HIS A 174 1.35 -10.37 4.76
C HIS A 174 2.19 -11.64 4.54
N ILE A 175 2.99 -11.64 3.49
CA ILE A 175 3.99 -12.65 3.20
C ILE A 175 5.36 -12.02 3.40
N PRO A 176 6.07 -12.31 4.52
CA PRO A 176 7.31 -11.63 4.89
C PRO A 176 8.49 -12.13 4.04
N LYS A 177 8.40 -11.92 2.75
CA LYS A 177 9.40 -12.27 1.74
C LYS A 177 9.44 -11.20 0.67
N VAL A 178 10.63 -10.82 0.24
CA VAL A 178 10.81 -9.95 -0.92
C VAL A 178 10.48 -10.77 -2.17
N LEU A 179 9.28 -10.56 -2.71
CA LEU A 179 8.80 -11.26 -3.90
C LEU A 179 8.70 -10.33 -5.13
N TYR A 180 8.89 -9.06 -4.94
CA TYR A 180 8.77 -8.02 -5.96
C TYR A 180 9.98 -7.10 -5.97
N HIS A 181 10.45 -6.74 -7.15
CA HIS A 181 11.58 -5.84 -7.36
C HIS A 181 11.14 -4.66 -8.23
N TRP A 182 10.97 -3.50 -7.61
CA TRP A 182 10.65 -2.26 -8.30
C TRP A 182 11.87 -1.74 -9.08
N ARG A 183 11.75 -1.73 -10.41
CA ARG A 183 12.86 -1.31 -11.27
C ARG A 183 12.95 0.20 -11.39
N VAL A 184 14.01 0.78 -10.85
CA VAL A 184 14.27 2.21 -10.90
C VAL A 184 15.02 2.58 -12.18
N HIS A 185 14.46 3.52 -12.94
CA HIS A 185 15.09 4.11 -14.12
C HIS A 185 14.82 5.62 -14.15
N GLU A 186 15.60 6.37 -14.97
CA GLU A 186 15.52 7.84 -15.03
C GLU A 186 14.13 8.42 -15.36
N ARG A 187 13.23 7.61 -15.92
CA ARG A 187 11.87 8.00 -16.30
C ARG A 187 10.79 7.49 -15.34
N SER A 188 11.17 6.80 -14.27
CA SER A 188 10.19 6.33 -13.29
C SER A 188 9.54 7.52 -12.58
N THR A 189 8.29 7.35 -12.16
CA THR A 189 7.52 8.37 -11.41
C THR A 189 8.23 8.82 -10.13
N ALA A 190 9.18 8.04 -9.63
CA ALA A 190 10.05 8.40 -8.52
C ALA A 190 11.04 9.55 -8.84
N ALA A 191 11.30 9.87 -10.13
CA ALA A 191 12.36 10.80 -10.56
C ALA A 191 11.88 12.22 -10.91
N GLY A 192 10.57 12.50 -11.09
CA GLY A 192 10.07 13.78 -11.61
C GLY A 192 9.43 14.70 -10.55
N ALA A 193 9.94 15.94 -10.41
CA ALA A 193 9.41 16.91 -9.45
C ALA A 193 8.01 17.47 -9.80
N GLY A 194 7.62 17.46 -11.08
CA GLY A 194 6.33 18.03 -11.53
C GLY A 194 5.15 17.07 -11.58
N SER A 195 5.38 15.76 -11.41
CA SER A 195 4.34 14.73 -11.35
C SER A 195 3.88 14.42 -9.92
N LYS A 196 4.47 15.08 -8.93
CA LYS A 196 4.30 14.72 -7.51
C LYS A 196 3.05 15.33 -6.89
N ASP A 197 2.70 16.56 -7.26
CA ASP A 197 1.63 17.29 -6.58
C ASP A 197 0.26 16.64 -6.83
N TYR A 198 -0.07 16.29 -8.08
CA TYR A 198 -1.35 15.65 -8.36
C TYR A 198 -1.50 14.27 -7.71
N ALA A 199 -0.39 13.51 -7.58
CA ALA A 199 -0.40 12.21 -6.93
C ALA A 199 -0.62 12.34 -5.42
N ILE A 200 -0.05 13.39 -4.79
CA ILE A 200 -0.29 13.72 -3.37
C ILE A 200 -1.77 14.04 -3.16
N ASP A 201 -2.36 14.89 -4.00
CA ASP A 201 -3.76 15.26 -3.90
C ASP A 201 -4.68 14.05 -4.16
N ALA A 202 -4.37 13.22 -5.15
CA ALA A 202 -5.12 12.00 -5.43
C ALA A 202 -5.07 11.02 -4.24
N GLY A 203 -3.90 10.83 -3.61
CA GLY A 203 -3.74 9.99 -2.42
C GLY A 203 -4.52 10.55 -1.22
N LYS A 204 -4.49 11.88 -1.01
CA LYS A 204 -5.31 12.53 -0.01
C LYS A 204 -6.79 12.27 -0.24
N CYS A 205 -7.29 12.48 -1.47
CA CYS A 205 -8.68 12.22 -1.84
C CYS A 205 -9.07 10.75 -1.64
N ALA A 206 -8.16 9.81 -1.93
CA ALA A 206 -8.40 8.38 -1.71
C ALA A 206 -8.63 8.08 -0.23
N ILE A 207 -7.80 8.62 0.67
CA ILE A 207 -7.95 8.46 2.12
C ILE A 207 -9.23 9.14 2.61
N GLU A 208 -9.53 10.39 2.18
CA GLU A 208 -10.75 11.09 2.56
C GLU A 208 -12.01 10.30 2.19
N SER A 209 -12.03 9.72 0.99
CA SER A 209 -13.13 8.87 0.54
C SER A 209 -13.21 7.57 1.33
N HIS A 210 -12.07 6.97 1.69
CA HIS A 210 -12.01 5.81 2.58
C HIS A 210 -12.63 6.13 3.95
N LEU A 211 -12.19 7.20 4.60
CA LEU A 211 -12.73 7.63 5.90
C LEU A 211 -14.25 7.85 5.84
N GLN A 212 -14.74 8.46 4.76
CA GLN A 212 -16.17 8.69 4.54
C GLN A 212 -16.92 7.35 4.44
N ARG A 213 -16.43 6.38 3.64
CA ARG A 213 -17.05 5.05 3.50
C ARG A 213 -17.07 4.28 4.80
N MET A 214 -16.01 4.42 5.61
CA MET A 214 -15.90 3.80 6.93
C MET A 214 -16.68 4.53 8.04
N GLY A 215 -17.24 5.71 7.75
CA GLY A 215 -17.95 6.54 8.73
C GLY A 215 -17.02 7.11 9.82
N GLU A 216 -15.73 7.27 9.48
CA GLU A 216 -14.74 7.88 10.37
C GLU A 216 -14.68 9.39 10.15
N ASN A 217 -14.70 10.16 11.26
CA ASN A 217 -14.57 11.61 11.24
C ASN A 217 -13.09 11.98 11.36
N GLY A 218 -12.44 12.20 10.22
CA GLY A 218 -11.03 12.56 10.17
C GLY A 218 -10.73 13.56 9.05
N LYS A 219 -9.80 14.48 9.30
CA LYS A 219 -9.25 15.42 8.32
C LYS A 219 -7.89 14.93 7.88
N VAL A 220 -7.71 14.71 6.57
CA VAL A 220 -6.43 14.28 6.01
C VAL A 220 -5.53 15.49 5.79
N VAL A 221 -4.34 15.44 6.39
CA VAL A 221 -3.30 16.49 6.30
C VAL A 221 -2.10 15.92 5.55
N VAL A 222 -1.69 16.61 4.49
CA VAL A 222 -0.45 16.27 3.76
C VAL A 222 0.74 16.60 4.63
N THR A 223 1.70 15.68 4.72
CA THR A 223 2.96 15.89 5.46
C THR A 223 4.04 16.45 4.53
N PRO A 224 5.17 16.96 5.06
CA PRO A 224 6.31 17.34 4.22
C PRO A 224 6.98 16.19 3.48
N TYR A 225 6.64 14.94 3.83
CA TYR A 225 7.19 13.74 3.21
C TYR A 225 6.27 13.23 2.11
N PHE A 226 6.83 13.00 0.94
CA PHE A 226 6.08 12.51 -0.22
C PHE A 226 5.38 11.18 0.07
N GLY A 227 4.07 11.11 -0.19
CA GLY A 227 3.27 9.90 0.00
C GLY A 227 2.90 9.59 1.46
N PHE A 228 3.24 10.49 2.40
CA PHE A 228 2.83 10.36 3.80
C PHE A 228 1.75 11.38 4.17
N TYR A 229 0.74 10.89 4.86
CA TYR A 229 -0.42 11.65 5.31
C TYR A 229 -0.59 11.49 6.82
N ARG A 230 -1.22 12.48 7.44
CA ARG A 230 -1.66 12.41 8.82
C ARG A 230 -3.17 12.62 8.86
N ILE A 231 -3.85 11.84 9.68
CA ILE A 231 -5.27 12.04 9.93
C ILE A 231 -5.42 12.73 11.29
N GLU A 232 -6.11 13.86 11.28
CA GLU A 232 -6.56 14.55 12.47
C GLU A 232 -7.99 14.11 12.75
N TYR A 233 -8.16 13.14 13.66
CA TYR A 233 -9.47 12.60 13.99
C TYR A 233 -10.28 13.59 14.82
N GLY A 234 -11.57 13.66 14.55
CA GLY A 234 -12.53 14.37 15.39
C GLY A 234 -12.95 13.50 16.57
N ILE A 235 -13.32 14.12 17.67
CA ILE A 235 -13.85 13.42 18.83
C ILE A 235 -15.19 12.77 18.45
N ASN A 236 -15.32 11.48 18.72
CA ASN A 236 -16.61 10.80 18.61
C ASN A 236 -17.47 11.18 19.83
N THR A 237 -18.53 11.93 19.58
CA THR A 237 -19.41 12.44 20.64
C THR A 237 -20.33 11.40 21.28
N GLU A 238 -20.37 10.18 20.73
CA GLU A 238 -21.08 9.05 21.33
C GLU A 238 -20.37 8.53 22.61
N ASN A 239 -19.05 8.75 22.69
CA ASN A 239 -18.24 8.38 23.85
C ASN A 239 -18.05 9.58 24.79
N LYS A 240 -18.00 9.33 26.09
CA LYS A 240 -17.76 10.36 27.10
C LYS A 240 -16.30 10.34 27.53
N ALA A 241 -15.73 11.50 27.82
CA ALA A 241 -14.36 11.59 28.30
C ALA A 241 -14.11 10.79 29.60
N GLU A 242 -15.15 10.59 30.40
CA GLU A 242 -15.14 9.82 31.65
C GLU A 242 -14.96 8.29 31.43
N ASP A 243 -15.18 7.82 30.20
CA ASP A 243 -15.00 6.40 29.84
C ASP A 243 -13.53 6.04 29.63
N TYR A 244 -12.62 7.01 29.65
CA TYR A 244 -11.19 6.83 29.35
C TYR A 244 -10.32 7.15 30.55
N VAL A 245 -9.26 6.36 30.74
CA VAL A 245 -8.26 6.56 31.80
C VAL A 245 -6.94 6.94 31.17
N LEU A 246 -6.38 8.05 31.61
CA LEU A 246 -5.06 8.50 31.20
C LEU A 246 -4.00 8.01 32.18
N PHE A 247 -3.06 7.22 31.69
CA PHE A 247 -1.85 6.85 32.40
C PHE A 247 -0.70 7.70 31.90
N ALA A 248 -0.09 8.49 32.75
CA ALA A 248 1.07 9.32 32.40
C ALA A 248 2.02 9.43 33.59
N ASP A 249 3.33 9.30 33.32
CA ASP A 249 4.33 9.59 34.32
C ASP A 249 4.42 11.10 34.57
N GLN A 250 4.60 11.51 35.83
CA GLN A 250 4.67 12.91 36.23
C GLN A 250 5.88 13.66 35.64
N SER A 251 6.92 12.93 35.22
CA SER A 251 8.11 13.53 34.60
C SER A 251 7.90 13.92 33.13
N LEU A 252 6.84 13.40 32.49
CA LEU A 252 6.55 13.70 31.10
C LEU A 252 6.02 15.12 30.92
N LYS A 253 6.55 15.81 29.92
CA LYS A 253 6.10 17.15 29.52
C LYS A 253 5.50 17.08 28.13
N PRO A 254 4.24 17.45 27.94
CA PRO A 254 3.64 17.53 26.63
C PRO A 254 4.35 18.52 25.73
N LEU A 255 4.60 18.14 24.47
CA LEU A 255 5.13 19.04 23.45
C LEU A 255 4.03 19.85 22.76
N ASN A 256 2.82 19.33 22.72
CA ASN A 256 1.65 19.94 22.08
C ASN A 256 0.67 20.43 23.17
N ALA A 257 0.12 21.62 22.99
CA ALA A 257 -0.88 22.15 23.92
C ALA A 257 -2.20 21.35 23.92
N ASP A 258 -2.54 20.76 22.77
CA ASP A 258 -3.76 20.02 22.50
C ASP A 258 -3.61 18.50 22.64
N TRP A 259 -2.53 18.00 23.25
CA TRP A 259 -2.20 16.59 23.35
C TRP A 259 -3.32 15.72 23.94
N LYS A 260 -4.05 16.22 24.92
CA LYS A 260 -5.18 15.49 25.52
C LYS A 260 -6.32 15.30 24.53
N GLN A 261 -6.64 16.35 23.76
CA GLN A 261 -7.68 16.28 22.73
C GLN A 261 -7.30 15.31 21.62
N ILE A 262 -6.03 15.30 21.20
CA ILE A 262 -5.52 14.36 20.21
C ILE A 262 -5.67 12.93 20.72
N LEU A 263 -5.15 12.60 21.90
CA LEU A 263 -5.27 11.27 22.48
C LEU A 263 -6.73 10.85 22.66
N TYR A 264 -7.58 11.76 23.11
CA TYR A 264 -9.00 11.47 23.28
C TYR A 264 -9.70 11.22 21.94
N ALA A 265 -9.43 12.02 20.91
CA ALA A 265 -9.99 11.85 19.59
C ALA A 265 -9.65 10.47 19.02
N ASP A 266 -8.39 10.07 19.13
CA ASP A 266 -7.94 8.75 18.67
C ASP A 266 -8.55 7.60 19.49
N CYS A 267 -8.57 7.69 20.82
CA CYS A 267 -9.21 6.68 21.67
C CYS A 267 -10.72 6.56 21.43
N SER A 268 -11.38 7.65 21.02
CA SER A 268 -12.83 7.65 20.77
C SER A 268 -13.23 6.96 19.46
N ARG A 269 -12.28 6.57 18.63
CA ARG A 269 -12.54 5.81 17.40
C ARG A 269 -13.05 4.40 17.71
N LYS A 270 -13.91 3.87 16.83
CA LYS A 270 -14.40 2.50 16.94
C LYS A 270 -13.23 1.49 16.89
N LYS A 271 -13.27 0.50 17.74
CA LYS A 271 -12.28 -0.61 17.83
C LYS A 271 -10.90 -0.19 18.37
N ILE A 272 -10.72 1.03 18.86
CA ILE A 272 -9.48 1.44 19.51
C ILE A 272 -9.63 1.24 21.03
N GLY A 273 -8.75 0.42 21.60
CA GLY A 273 -8.75 0.12 23.05
C GLY A 273 -7.74 0.96 23.84
N VAL A 274 -6.59 1.22 23.23
CA VAL A 274 -5.47 1.95 23.86
C VAL A 274 -4.80 2.85 22.84
N VAL A 275 -4.40 4.05 23.25
CA VAL A 275 -3.60 4.98 22.45
C VAL A 275 -2.42 5.47 23.27
N GLY A 276 -1.22 5.43 22.67
CA GLY A 276 0.00 5.92 23.29
C GLY A 276 0.64 7.06 22.50
N GLY A 277 1.23 8.02 23.19
CA GLY A 277 2.03 9.10 22.58
C GLY A 277 3.48 8.68 22.40
N LYS A 278 4.17 9.28 21.41
CA LYS A 278 5.63 9.16 21.28
C LYS A 278 6.31 9.90 22.42
N ILE A 279 7.29 9.27 23.04
CA ILE A 279 8.10 9.86 24.10
C ILE A 279 9.47 10.20 23.53
N TYR A 280 9.94 11.42 23.76
CA TYR A 280 11.23 11.92 23.34
C TYR A 280 12.15 12.16 24.55
N ASP A 281 13.43 11.88 24.35
CA ASP A 281 14.46 12.28 25.32
C ASP A 281 14.77 13.79 25.23
N ARG A 282 15.60 14.28 26.14
CA ARG A 282 16.06 15.70 26.18
C ARG A 282 16.79 16.17 24.92
N HIS A 283 17.19 15.24 24.04
CA HIS A 283 17.88 15.52 22.78
C HIS A 283 16.94 15.39 21.58
N HIS A 284 15.62 15.33 21.81
CA HIS A 284 14.58 15.13 20.78
C HIS A 284 14.74 13.82 19.99
N ARG A 285 15.37 12.79 20.59
CA ARG A 285 15.38 11.44 20.01
C ARG A 285 14.19 10.68 20.56
N ILE A 286 13.61 9.82 19.74
CA ILE A 286 12.53 8.94 20.18
C ILE A 286 13.07 8.04 21.28
N TYR A 287 12.54 8.16 22.49
CA TYR A 287 12.84 7.32 23.63
C TYR A 287 11.95 6.07 23.59
N GLU A 288 10.68 6.26 23.28
CA GLU A 288 9.68 5.21 23.22
C GLU A 288 8.58 5.60 22.23
N ALA A 289 8.24 4.70 21.30
CA ALA A 289 7.25 4.96 20.27
C ALA A 289 6.31 3.79 19.99
N ALA A 290 6.66 2.56 20.39
CA ALA A 290 5.85 1.36 20.19
C ALA A 290 6.11 0.31 21.27
N PHE A 291 5.09 -0.51 21.52
CA PHE A 291 5.20 -1.67 22.38
C PHE A 291 4.80 -2.92 21.59
N PHE A 292 5.56 -4.01 21.77
CA PHE A 292 5.20 -5.31 21.25
C PHE A 292 4.85 -6.25 22.40
N GLU A 293 3.75 -6.95 22.26
CA GLU A 293 3.39 -8.02 23.18
C GLU A 293 4.19 -9.29 22.80
N LYS A 294 5.14 -9.65 23.64
CA LYS A 294 5.83 -10.95 23.57
C LYS A 294 5.88 -11.60 24.95
N GLY A 295 4.71 -11.62 25.61
CA GLY A 295 4.60 -12.05 26.99
C GLY A 295 4.96 -10.98 28.02
N ASP A 296 5.86 -10.06 27.67
CA ASP A 296 6.20 -8.86 28.43
C ASP A 296 6.20 -7.66 27.49
N TRP A 297 5.62 -6.55 27.92
CA TRP A 297 5.57 -5.29 27.18
C TRP A 297 6.99 -4.67 27.14
N THR A 298 7.62 -4.72 25.98
CA THR A 298 8.93 -4.09 25.77
C THR A 298 8.84 -2.98 24.75
N GLY A 299 9.46 -1.83 25.01
CA GLY A 299 9.52 -0.70 24.09
C GLY A 299 10.26 -1.06 22.80
N ALA A 300 9.60 -0.90 21.64
CA ALA A 300 10.13 -1.34 20.35
C ALA A 300 11.14 -0.39 19.72
N ALA A 301 11.28 0.82 20.23
CA ALA A 301 12.13 1.86 19.64
C ALA A 301 12.95 2.60 20.70
N CYS A 302 13.44 1.88 21.69
CA CYS A 302 14.28 2.46 22.73
C CYS A 302 15.70 2.72 22.18
N GLY A 303 16.08 3.98 22.07
CA GLY A 303 17.47 4.39 21.85
C GLY A 303 18.02 4.38 20.43
N GLU A 304 17.30 3.91 19.42
CA GLU A 304 17.79 3.86 18.04
C GLU A 304 16.96 4.67 17.06
N ASN A 305 17.62 5.25 16.04
CA ASN A 305 16.98 5.95 14.92
C ASN A 305 16.32 4.99 13.93
N VAL A 306 15.64 3.95 14.40
CA VAL A 306 15.12 2.86 13.55
C VAL A 306 14.02 3.33 12.60
N PHE A 307 13.42 4.48 12.84
CA PHE A 307 12.33 5.02 12.02
C PHE A 307 12.53 6.48 11.61
N SER A 308 13.67 6.81 11.02
CA SER A 308 13.89 8.18 10.54
C SER A 308 12.87 8.66 9.49
N GLY A 309 12.21 7.75 8.77
CA GLY A 309 11.14 8.05 7.82
C GLY A 309 9.73 8.17 8.42
N LEU A 310 9.52 7.67 9.65
CA LEU A 310 8.21 7.69 10.32
C LEU A 310 8.04 8.87 11.29
N ARG A 311 8.98 9.81 11.30
CA ARG A 311 9.07 10.86 12.34
C ARG A 311 7.85 11.77 12.46
N GLU A 312 7.06 11.94 11.43
CA GLU A 312 5.92 12.90 11.44
C GLU A 312 4.56 12.27 11.08
N GLY A 313 4.52 11.11 10.41
CA GLY A 313 3.27 10.49 9.98
C GLY A 313 2.52 9.71 11.05
N LEU A 314 3.23 9.04 11.96
CA LEU A 314 2.66 8.24 13.04
C LEU A 314 2.88 8.97 14.37
N SER A 315 1.94 9.80 14.77
CA SER A 315 1.95 10.41 16.10
C SER A 315 1.42 9.46 17.18
N LEU A 316 0.77 8.37 16.79
CA LEU A 316 0.08 7.46 17.68
C LEU A 316 0.29 6.01 17.24
N ILE A 317 0.53 5.13 18.18
CA ILE A 317 0.63 3.70 17.96
C ILE A 317 -0.58 3.07 18.64
N HIS A 318 -1.32 2.32 17.85
CA HIS A 318 -2.46 1.56 18.32
C HIS A 318 -1.99 0.18 18.75
N ILE A 319 -2.40 -0.24 19.90
CA ILE A 319 -2.22 -1.58 20.43
C ILE A 319 -3.57 -2.29 20.45
#